data_627c6f62feba329f141d2867b212fec5
#
_entry.id   627c6f62feba329f141d2867b212fec5
#
_cell.length_a   1.000
_cell.length_b   1.000
_cell.length_c   1.000
_cell.angle_alpha   90.00
_cell.angle_beta   90.00
_cell.angle_gamma   90.00
#
_symmetry.space_group_name_H-M   'P 1'
#
loop_
_entity.id
_entity.type
_entity.pdbx_description
1 polymer ?
#
loop_
_entity_poly.entity_id
_entity_poly.type
_entity_poly.pdbx_seq_one_letter_code
_entity_poly.pdbx_strand_id
1 'polypeptide(L)'
;AELEAAGKVKAVVTQNIDGLHQLAGSKRVLELHGSVHRNYCRNCGKGFDAEYVRDYPGKVPLCDACGGTIKPDVVLYEEGLDQQTLEDPVFYISHADLLIIGGTSLAVYPAAGLIDYYRGNKLVLINKSTTPMDARADLLIQAGLGDVFGQIEV
;
A
#
# COMPACT_ATOMS: atom_id res chain seq x y z
N ALA A 1 -5.93 12.03 -2.67
CA ALA A 1 -5.91 13.02 -1.59
C ALA A 1 -7.14 13.95 -1.65
N GLU A 2 -7.47 14.53 -2.81
CA GLU A 2 -8.64 15.41 -2.98
C GLU A 2 -9.95 14.69 -2.64
N LEU A 3 -10.15 13.49 -3.14
CA LEU A 3 -11.32 12.66 -2.82
C LEU A 3 -11.39 12.30 -1.32
N GLU A 4 -10.24 12.10 -0.66
CA GLU A 4 -10.19 11.88 0.78
C GLU A 4 -10.58 13.16 1.55
N ALA A 5 -10.04 14.31 1.13
CA ALA A 5 -10.39 15.62 1.72
C ALA A 5 -11.88 15.93 1.57
N ALA A 6 -12.50 15.54 0.45
CA ALA A 6 -13.95 15.65 0.21
C ALA A 6 -14.77 14.57 0.94
N GLY A 7 -14.15 13.70 1.73
CA GLY A 7 -14.80 12.64 2.50
C GLY A 7 -15.34 11.47 1.67
N LYS A 8 -14.99 11.40 0.38
CA LYS A 8 -15.40 10.31 -0.53
C LYS A 8 -14.53 9.07 -0.36
N VAL A 9 -13.22 9.22 -0.29
CA VAL A 9 -12.29 8.13 0.01
C VAL A 9 -12.11 8.02 1.52
N LYS A 10 -12.27 6.82 2.07
CA LYS A 10 -12.15 6.54 3.51
C LYS A 10 -10.76 6.06 3.89
N ALA A 11 -10.12 5.30 3.02
CA ALA A 11 -8.74 4.84 3.18
C ALA A 11 -8.14 4.49 1.83
N VAL A 12 -6.83 4.55 1.75
CA VAL A 12 -6.03 3.99 0.66
C VAL A 12 -5.31 2.76 1.23
N VAL A 13 -5.56 1.59 0.65
CA VAL A 13 -4.82 0.37 0.96
C VAL A 13 -3.81 0.14 -0.15
N THR A 14 -2.54 0.11 0.18
CA THR A 14 -1.47 0.05 -0.83
C THR A 14 -0.48 -1.08 -0.57
N GLN A 15 -0.02 -1.71 -1.65
CA GLN A 15 1.11 -2.63 -1.64
C GLN A 15 2.44 -1.90 -1.87
N ASN A 16 2.39 -0.63 -2.28
CA ASN A 16 3.57 0.16 -2.54
C ASN A 16 4.24 0.62 -1.23
N ILE A 17 5.56 0.72 -1.29
CA ILE A 17 6.41 1.08 -0.15
C ILE A 17 7.04 2.47 -0.28
N ASP A 18 6.67 3.21 -1.34
CA ASP A 18 7.31 4.44 -1.79
C ASP A 18 6.82 5.72 -1.10
N GLY A 19 5.72 5.67 -0.33
CA GLY A 19 5.15 6.81 0.37
C GLY A 19 4.50 7.86 -0.54
N LEU A 20 4.26 7.57 -1.83
CA LEU A 20 3.71 8.55 -2.78
C LEU A 20 2.29 9.01 -2.43
N HIS A 21 1.49 8.16 -1.81
CA HIS A 21 0.15 8.55 -1.34
C HIS A 21 0.21 9.60 -0.25
N GLN A 22 1.12 9.44 0.72
CA GLN A 22 1.35 10.40 1.79
C GLN A 22 1.92 11.71 1.23
N LEU A 23 2.86 11.61 0.30
CA LEU A 23 3.44 12.78 -0.38
C LEU A 23 2.37 13.56 -1.15
N ALA A 24 1.40 12.88 -1.77
CA ALA A 24 0.26 13.48 -2.44
C ALA A 24 -0.77 14.12 -1.47
N GLY A 25 -0.60 13.91 -0.16
CA GLY A 25 -1.43 14.50 0.88
C GLY A 25 -2.51 13.58 1.47
N SER A 26 -2.58 12.31 1.06
CA SER A 26 -3.47 11.32 1.69
C SER A 26 -3.09 11.11 3.16
N LYS A 27 -4.11 11.04 4.03
CA LYS A 27 -3.93 10.94 5.48
C LYS A 27 -4.09 9.52 6.01
N ARG A 28 -5.00 8.76 5.42
CA ARG A 28 -5.26 7.38 5.84
C ARG A 28 -4.77 6.41 4.78
N VAL A 29 -3.47 6.12 4.86
CA VAL A 29 -2.79 5.17 3.96
C VAL A 29 -2.40 3.95 4.77
N LEU A 30 -2.91 2.78 4.36
CA LEU A 30 -2.68 1.48 4.99
C LEU A 30 -1.66 0.73 4.13
N GLU A 31 -0.41 0.72 4.57
CA GLU A 31 0.74 0.18 3.84
C GLU A 31 0.91 -1.31 4.16
N LEU A 32 0.39 -2.19 3.32
CA LEU A 32 0.44 -3.64 3.53
C LEU A 32 1.87 -4.20 3.61
N HIS A 33 2.78 -3.62 2.85
CA HIS A 33 4.16 -4.07 2.76
C HIS A 33 5.15 -3.12 3.47
N GLY A 34 4.65 -2.21 4.31
CA GLY A 34 5.47 -1.25 5.02
C GLY A 34 5.97 -0.09 4.16
N SER A 35 7.13 0.48 4.51
CA SER A 35 7.67 1.68 3.86
C SER A 35 9.18 1.72 3.90
N VAL A 36 9.81 2.18 2.80
CA VAL A 36 11.26 2.45 2.75
C VAL A 36 11.66 3.69 3.58
N HIS A 37 10.68 4.51 3.97
CA HIS A 37 10.94 5.70 4.79
C HIS A 37 11.12 5.40 6.28
N ARG A 38 10.73 4.20 6.73
CA ARG A 38 10.95 3.70 8.08
C ARG A 38 11.97 2.58 8.06
N ASN A 39 12.96 2.67 8.91
CA ASN A 39 14.02 1.67 9.01
C ASN A 39 14.30 1.39 10.49
N TYR A 40 14.79 0.22 10.82
CA TYR A 40 15.08 -0.15 12.21
C TYR A 40 16.29 -1.08 12.31
N CYS A 41 16.99 -0.96 13.43
CA CYS A 41 18.07 -1.87 13.77
C CYS A 41 17.49 -3.24 14.15
N ARG A 42 17.96 -4.28 13.50
CA ARG A 42 17.53 -5.67 13.78
C ARG A 42 17.94 -6.16 15.18
N ASN A 43 18.90 -5.50 15.80
CA ASN A 43 19.45 -5.92 17.10
C ASN A 43 18.81 -5.18 18.29
N CYS A 44 18.67 -3.86 18.21
CA CYS A 44 18.16 -3.05 19.34
C CYS A 44 16.84 -2.32 19.07
N GLY A 45 16.27 -2.44 17.86
CA GLY A 45 15.00 -1.80 17.51
C GLY A 45 15.05 -0.29 17.27
N LYS A 46 16.23 0.36 17.39
CA LYS A 46 16.35 1.80 17.15
C LYS A 46 15.88 2.13 15.74
N GLY A 47 14.98 3.14 15.62
CA GLY A 47 14.47 3.64 14.35
C GLY A 47 15.46 4.56 13.64
N PHE A 48 15.38 4.56 12.30
CA PHE A 48 16.17 5.38 11.39
C PHE A 48 15.28 5.84 10.23
N ASP A 49 15.52 7.04 9.72
CA ASP A 49 14.89 7.56 8.52
C ASP A 49 15.55 7.04 7.23
N ALA A 50 14.94 7.38 6.10
CA ALA A 50 15.48 7.00 4.79
C ALA A 50 16.79 7.71 4.47
N GLU A 51 16.97 8.95 4.96
CA GLU A 51 18.18 9.76 4.78
C GLU A 51 19.38 9.08 5.40
N TYR A 52 19.27 8.59 6.64
CA TYR A 52 20.34 7.86 7.30
C TYR A 52 20.81 6.65 6.49
N VAL A 53 19.85 5.89 5.93
CA VAL A 53 20.16 4.69 5.15
C VAL A 53 20.78 5.06 3.79
N ARG A 54 20.22 6.06 3.10
CA ARG A 54 20.69 6.52 1.79
C ARG A 54 22.11 7.10 1.87
N ASP A 55 22.38 7.89 2.90
CA ASP A 55 23.63 8.66 3.02
C ASP A 55 24.70 7.88 3.81
N TYR A 56 24.42 6.64 4.21
CA TYR A 56 25.36 5.79 4.93
C TYR A 56 26.59 5.47 4.06
N PRO A 57 27.82 5.73 4.55
CA PRO A 57 29.03 5.62 3.72
C PRO A 57 29.44 4.19 3.37
N GLY A 58 28.86 3.19 4.02
CA GLY A 58 29.15 1.77 3.80
C GLY A 58 28.14 1.09 2.89
N LYS A 59 28.44 -0.15 2.48
CA LYS A 59 27.51 -0.97 1.66
C LYS A 59 26.28 -1.43 2.43
N VAL A 60 26.40 -1.61 3.74
CA VAL A 60 25.32 -2.07 4.63
C VAL A 60 25.21 -1.06 5.77
N PRO A 61 24.06 -0.40 5.95
CA PRO A 61 23.89 0.56 7.03
C PRO A 61 23.88 -0.14 8.39
N LEU A 62 24.65 0.40 9.31
CA LEU A 62 24.79 -0.10 10.66
C LEU A 62 24.24 0.90 11.68
N CYS A 63 23.70 0.36 12.77
CA CYS A 63 23.18 1.14 13.88
C CYS A 63 24.31 1.86 14.63
N ASP A 64 24.17 3.16 14.81
CA ASP A 64 25.10 4.01 15.56
C ASP A 64 25.15 3.70 17.07
N ALA A 65 24.10 3.06 17.60
CA ALA A 65 24.00 2.72 19.00
C ALA A 65 24.60 1.35 19.35
N CYS A 66 24.49 0.33 18.47
CA CYS A 66 24.90 -1.03 18.80
C CYS A 66 25.64 -1.76 17.69
N GLY A 67 25.88 -1.14 16.53
CA GLY A 67 26.55 -1.75 15.39
C GLY A 67 25.71 -2.82 14.65
N GLY A 68 24.46 -3.04 15.05
CA GLY A 68 23.57 -4.01 14.37
C GLY A 68 23.14 -3.53 12.98
N THR A 69 22.82 -4.47 12.10
CA THR A 69 22.35 -4.15 10.75
C THR A 69 20.99 -3.45 10.76
N ILE A 70 20.84 -2.42 9.95
CA ILE A 70 19.57 -1.72 9.75
C ILE A 70 18.81 -2.38 8.60
N LYS A 71 17.51 -2.67 8.83
CA LYS A 71 16.57 -3.21 7.85
C LYS A 71 15.47 -2.18 7.60
N PRO A 72 15.04 -1.95 6.34
CA PRO A 72 13.83 -1.20 6.10
C PRO A 72 12.61 -1.92 6.68
N ASP A 73 11.63 -1.16 7.11
CA ASP A 73 10.31 -1.65 7.54
C ASP A 73 9.48 -2.04 6.31
N VAL A 74 9.98 -3.05 5.60
CA VAL A 74 9.40 -3.57 4.36
C VAL A 74 9.28 -5.07 4.48
N VAL A 75 8.12 -5.61 4.07
CA VAL A 75 7.89 -7.04 3.93
C VAL A 75 8.61 -7.52 2.67
N LEU A 76 9.59 -8.38 2.83
CA LEU A 76 10.35 -8.96 1.73
C LEU A 76 9.69 -10.25 1.22
N TYR A 77 10.17 -10.76 0.08
CA TYR A 77 9.76 -12.08 -0.41
C TYR A 77 10.02 -13.14 0.66
N GLU A 78 9.08 -14.08 0.79
CA GLU A 78 9.09 -15.15 1.81
C GLU A 78 8.81 -14.67 3.25
N GLU A 79 8.70 -13.37 3.50
CA GLU A 79 8.18 -12.83 4.77
C GLU A 79 6.64 -12.78 4.73
N GLY A 80 5.99 -13.23 5.80
CA GLY A 80 4.53 -13.13 5.94
C GLY A 80 4.09 -11.72 6.31
N LEU A 81 2.89 -11.32 5.87
CA LEU A 81 2.25 -10.12 6.41
C LEU A 81 1.86 -10.37 7.87
N ASP A 82 2.10 -9.38 8.73
CA ASP A 82 1.58 -9.39 10.09
C ASP A 82 0.05 -9.33 10.06
N GLN A 83 -0.58 -10.14 10.91
CA GLN A 83 -2.04 -10.23 10.98
C GLN A 83 -2.67 -8.90 11.40
N GLN A 84 -2.03 -8.15 12.28
CA GLN A 84 -2.50 -6.83 12.71
C GLN A 84 -2.52 -5.81 11.55
N THR A 85 -1.55 -5.91 10.63
CA THR A 85 -1.49 -5.07 9.42
C THR A 85 -2.70 -5.28 8.50
N LEU A 86 -3.40 -6.41 8.59
CA LEU A 86 -4.56 -6.72 7.77
C LEU A 86 -5.90 -6.31 8.39
N GLU A 87 -5.97 -6.03 9.68
CA GLU A 87 -7.23 -5.72 10.37
C GLU A 87 -7.91 -4.46 9.83
N ASP A 88 -7.19 -3.34 9.76
CA ASP A 88 -7.72 -2.09 9.22
C ASP A 88 -8.09 -2.20 7.73
N PRO A 89 -7.24 -2.72 6.84
CA PRO A 89 -7.62 -2.99 5.44
C PRO A 89 -8.90 -3.80 5.30
N VAL A 90 -9.03 -4.90 6.03
CA VAL A 90 -10.24 -5.74 6.01
C VAL A 90 -11.46 -4.96 6.51
N PHE A 91 -11.31 -4.17 7.57
CA PHE A 91 -12.39 -3.32 8.07
C PHE A 91 -12.88 -2.34 6.99
N TYR A 92 -11.97 -1.54 6.41
CA TYR A 92 -12.36 -0.55 5.40
C TYR A 92 -12.94 -1.19 4.13
N ILE A 93 -12.36 -2.29 3.65
CA ILE A 93 -12.84 -2.98 2.44
C ILE A 93 -14.23 -3.58 2.69
N SER A 94 -14.46 -4.22 3.84
CA SER A 94 -15.74 -4.87 4.14
C SER A 94 -16.89 -3.88 4.35
N HIS A 95 -16.60 -2.62 4.72
CA HIS A 95 -17.59 -1.56 4.95
C HIS A 95 -17.67 -0.54 3.82
N ALA A 96 -16.94 -0.73 2.72
CA ALA A 96 -16.97 0.18 1.60
C ALA A 96 -18.25 0.01 0.76
N ASP A 97 -18.91 1.12 0.41
CA ASP A 97 -20.00 1.14 -0.57
C ASP A 97 -19.48 0.91 -1.99
N LEU A 98 -18.29 1.40 -2.27
CA LEU A 98 -17.57 1.28 -3.53
C LEU A 98 -16.12 0.89 -3.24
N LEU A 99 -15.66 -0.19 -3.87
CA LEU A 99 -14.25 -0.57 -3.86
C LEU A 99 -13.63 -0.30 -5.22
N ILE A 100 -12.58 0.51 -5.25
CA ILE A 100 -11.78 0.74 -6.46
C ILE A 100 -10.45 0.03 -6.27
N ILE A 101 -10.10 -0.85 -7.19
CA ILE A 101 -8.80 -1.52 -7.23
C ILE A 101 -8.07 -1.07 -8.49
N GLY A 102 -6.80 -0.69 -8.36
CA GLY A 102 -6.07 -0.22 -9.52
C GLY A 102 -4.56 -0.42 -9.44
N GLY A 103 -3.92 -0.53 -10.61
CA GLY A 103 -2.48 -0.60 -10.74
C GLY A 103 -1.84 -1.85 -10.13
N THR A 104 -2.57 -2.96 -10.03
CA THR A 104 -2.07 -4.21 -9.43
C THR A 104 -2.37 -5.40 -10.33
N SER A 105 -1.50 -6.41 -10.30
CA SER A 105 -1.76 -7.68 -11.00
C SER A 105 -2.83 -8.54 -10.31
N LEU A 106 -3.17 -8.26 -9.06
CA LEU A 106 -4.02 -9.09 -8.20
C LEU A 106 -3.57 -10.57 -8.13
N ALA A 107 -2.25 -10.79 -8.22
CA ALA A 107 -1.64 -12.12 -8.18
C ALA A 107 -0.77 -12.34 -6.93
N VAL A 108 -0.45 -11.28 -6.18
CA VAL A 108 0.43 -11.35 -4.99
C VAL A 108 -0.41 -11.51 -3.73
N TYR A 109 -0.35 -12.69 -3.13
CA TYR A 109 -1.02 -13.00 -1.87
C TYR A 109 -0.13 -12.67 -0.66
N PRO A 110 -0.73 -12.32 0.52
CA PRO A 110 -2.16 -12.30 0.82
C PRO A 110 -2.92 -11.05 0.36
N ALA A 111 -2.24 -10.01 -0.13
CA ALA A 111 -2.87 -8.75 -0.52
C ALA A 111 -3.97 -8.92 -1.60
N ALA A 112 -3.77 -9.79 -2.59
CA ALA A 112 -4.78 -10.09 -3.61
C ALA A 112 -6.08 -10.70 -3.01
N GLY A 113 -5.97 -11.41 -1.89
CA GLY A 113 -7.11 -12.00 -1.19
C GLY A 113 -8.00 -10.98 -0.46
N LEU A 114 -7.55 -9.73 -0.28
CA LEU A 114 -8.35 -8.70 0.37
C LEU A 114 -9.65 -8.38 -0.38
N ILE A 115 -9.70 -8.59 -1.70
CA ILE A 115 -10.92 -8.44 -2.50
C ILE A 115 -12.05 -9.33 -1.99
N ASP A 116 -11.75 -10.47 -1.36
CA ASP A 116 -12.75 -11.44 -0.86
C ASP A 116 -13.52 -10.93 0.37
N TYR A 117 -13.02 -9.90 1.03
CA TYR A 117 -13.70 -9.25 2.14
C TYR A 117 -14.71 -8.19 1.71
N TYR A 118 -14.67 -7.74 0.44
CA TYR A 118 -15.64 -6.78 -0.06
C TYR A 118 -17.05 -7.39 -0.11
N ARG A 119 -18.02 -6.67 0.44
CA ARG A 119 -19.43 -7.11 0.56
C ARG A 119 -20.41 -6.29 -0.26
N GLY A 120 -19.91 -5.24 -0.91
CA GLY A 120 -20.73 -4.37 -1.76
C GLY A 120 -20.95 -4.94 -3.15
N ASN A 121 -21.55 -4.13 -4.00
CA ASN A 121 -21.91 -4.46 -5.39
C ASN A 121 -21.43 -3.38 -6.38
N LYS A 122 -20.35 -2.70 -6.05
CA LYS A 122 -19.74 -1.64 -6.86
C LYS A 122 -18.23 -1.78 -6.85
N LEU A 123 -17.74 -2.88 -7.44
CA LEU A 123 -16.33 -3.14 -7.61
C LEU A 123 -15.85 -2.55 -8.94
N VAL A 124 -14.96 -1.57 -8.85
CA VAL A 124 -14.30 -0.97 -10.02
C VAL A 124 -12.86 -1.46 -10.08
N LEU A 125 -12.45 -2.00 -11.22
CA LEU A 125 -11.09 -2.43 -11.49
C LEU A 125 -10.49 -1.55 -12.59
N ILE A 126 -9.40 -0.86 -12.27
CA ILE A 126 -8.68 0.03 -13.20
C ILE A 126 -7.27 -0.49 -13.37
N ASN A 127 -6.97 -1.04 -14.54
CA ASN A 127 -5.62 -1.58 -14.79
C ASN A 127 -5.31 -1.56 -16.28
N LYS A 128 -4.03 -1.39 -16.66
CA LYS A 128 -3.61 -1.42 -18.08
C LYS A 128 -3.64 -2.83 -18.66
N SER A 129 -3.37 -3.83 -17.83
CA SER A 129 -3.32 -5.23 -18.22
C SER A 129 -4.48 -6.00 -17.58
N THR A 130 -4.85 -7.11 -18.19
CA THR A 130 -5.85 -8.04 -17.63
C THR A 130 -5.35 -8.66 -16.33
N THR A 131 -6.28 -8.96 -15.43
CA THR A 131 -6.03 -9.62 -14.15
C THR A 131 -6.90 -10.85 -13.99
N PRO A 132 -6.54 -11.81 -13.11
CA PRO A 132 -7.39 -12.96 -12.80
C PRO A 132 -8.75 -12.59 -12.22
N MET A 133 -8.91 -11.34 -11.75
CA MET A 133 -10.11 -10.86 -11.06
C MET A 133 -11.03 -10.00 -11.93
N ASP A 134 -10.70 -9.80 -13.21
CA ASP A 134 -11.48 -8.94 -14.12
C ASP A 134 -12.97 -9.32 -14.17
N ALA A 135 -13.27 -10.62 -14.15
CA ALA A 135 -14.66 -11.13 -14.17
C ALA A 135 -15.46 -10.82 -12.89
N ARG A 136 -14.81 -10.36 -11.82
CA ARG A 136 -15.48 -9.95 -10.57
C ARG A 136 -15.87 -8.49 -10.55
N ALA A 137 -15.31 -7.68 -11.46
CA ALA A 137 -15.56 -6.25 -11.49
C ALA A 137 -16.94 -5.94 -12.07
N ASP A 138 -17.69 -5.07 -11.41
CA ASP A 138 -18.92 -4.48 -11.95
C ASP A 138 -18.57 -3.44 -13.03
N LEU A 139 -17.41 -2.81 -12.93
CA LEU A 139 -16.85 -1.91 -13.93
C LEU A 139 -15.35 -2.18 -14.11
N LEU A 140 -14.98 -2.56 -15.32
CA LEU A 140 -13.58 -2.75 -15.72
C LEU A 140 -13.14 -1.60 -16.63
N ILE A 141 -12.05 -0.91 -16.25
CA ILE A 141 -11.48 0.18 -17.04
C ILE A 141 -10.03 -0.17 -17.38
N GLN A 142 -9.76 -0.44 -18.65
CA GLN A 142 -8.41 -0.74 -19.14
C GLN A 142 -7.67 0.55 -19.50
N ALA A 143 -7.18 1.26 -18.46
CA ALA A 143 -6.46 2.51 -18.61
C ALA A 143 -5.44 2.71 -17.48
N GLY A 144 -4.64 3.76 -17.59
CA GLY A 144 -3.79 4.23 -16.50
C GLY A 144 -4.62 4.88 -15.39
N LEU A 145 -4.26 4.62 -14.12
CA LEU A 145 -4.95 5.23 -12.98
C LEU A 145 -4.98 6.76 -13.07
N GLY A 146 -3.84 7.39 -13.41
CA GLY A 146 -3.76 8.84 -13.54
C GLY A 146 -4.70 9.40 -14.61
N ASP A 147 -4.87 8.68 -15.73
CA ASP A 147 -5.76 9.08 -16.83
C ASP A 147 -7.23 9.02 -16.40
N VAL A 148 -7.60 8.04 -15.59
CA VAL A 148 -8.97 7.88 -15.09
C VAL A 148 -9.26 8.88 -13.97
N PHE A 149 -8.41 8.95 -12.95
CA PHE A 149 -8.64 9.84 -11.81
C PHE A 149 -8.53 11.31 -12.18
N GLY A 150 -7.71 11.67 -13.17
CA GLY A 150 -7.61 13.04 -13.69
C GLY A 150 -8.89 13.58 -14.36
N GLN A 151 -9.88 12.73 -14.61
CA GLN A 151 -11.19 13.10 -15.19
C GLN A 151 -12.31 13.20 -14.14
N ILE A 152 -11.99 12.88 -12.87
CA ILE A 152 -12.98 12.94 -11.80
C ILE A 152 -13.00 14.35 -11.21
N GLU A 153 -14.15 14.99 -11.26
CA GLU A 153 -14.41 16.24 -10.55
C GLU A 153 -14.84 15.93 -9.11
N VAL A 154 -14.25 16.63 -8.13
CA VAL A 154 -14.45 16.41 -6.69
C VAL A 154 -15.39 17.44 -6.08
#